data_f732b2172eeb3376bb4d14395272b93a
#
_entry.id   f732b2172eeb3376bb4d14395272b93a
#
_cell.length_a   1.000
_cell.length_b   1.000
_cell.length_c   1.000
_cell.angle_alpha   90.00
_cell.angle_beta   90.00
_cell.angle_gamma   90.00
#
_symmetry.space_group_name_H-M   'P 1'
#
loop_
_entity.id
_entity.type
_entity.pdbx_description
1 polymer ?
#
loop_
_entity_poly.entity_id
_entity_poly.type
_entity_poly.pdbx_seq_one_letter_code
_entity_poly.pdbx_strand_id
1 'polypeptide(L)'
;QVARKGRPAINTAGNETFTADANRGASEDAYNASSDTSTWATSFVPVITDTLAVLDSLNDTCETQLLYGLDAALQPLGTCPGAGNDACYGALATLLANDWLIIKGDAVDRGLAGSTEYLAVEANAAGALANDQAGGRTPAMDVILRSYSVLAAGALTGVDDTITAGPSAQVTTFPFLAAPN
;
A
#
# COMPACT_ATOMS: atom_id res chain seq x y z
N GLN A 1 -14.72 2.86 -17.45
CA GLN A 1 -13.47 3.02 -16.71
C GLN A 1 -13.37 1.90 -15.68
N VAL A 2 -12.28 1.15 -15.68
CA VAL A 2 -12.04 0.08 -14.71
C VAL A 2 -11.09 0.64 -13.64
N ALA A 3 -11.55 0.74 -12.41
CA ALA A 3 -10.69 1.17 -11.31
C ALA A 3 -9.82 -0.01 -10.86
N ARG A 4 -8.52 0.19 -10.71
CA ARG A 4 -7.58 -0.77 -10.16
C ARG A 4 -7.65 -0.69 -8.63
N LYS A 5 -7.95 -1.79 -7.99
CA LYS A 5 -8.24 -1.87 -6.55
C LYS A 5 -7.65 -3.10 -5.85
N GLY A 6 -6.62 -3.71 -6.42
CA GLY A 6 -5.90 -4.78 -5.75
C GLY A 6 -5.29 -4.29 -4.45
N ARG A 7 -4.67 -3.12 -4.49
CA ARG A 7 -4.14 -2.41 -3.32
C ARG A 7 -4.96 -1.16 -3.03
N PRO A 8 -5.71 -1.14 -1.92
CA PRO A 8 -6.56 0.00 -1.56
C PRO A 8 -5.77 1.29 -1.36
N ALA A 9 -6.37 2.39 -1.74
CA ALA A 9 -5.86 3.75 -1.61
C ALA A 9 -4.60 4.09 -2.41
N ILE A 10 -3.94 3.15 -3.10
CA ILE A 10 -2.67 3.45 -3.79
C ILE A 10 -2.89 4.45 -4.92
N ASN A 11 -3.92 4.28 -5.74
CA ASN A 11 -4.21 5.26 -6.77
C ASN A 11 -4.60 6.63 -6.21
N THR A 12 -5.30 6.68 -5.10
CA THR A 12 -5.75 7.92 -4.47
C THR A 12 -4.68 8.60 -3.62
N ALA A 13 -3.89 7.81 -2.90
CA ALA A 13 -2.92 8.34 -1.92
C ALA A 13 -1.47 8.27 -2.40
N GLY A 14 -1.16 7.48 -3.43
CA GLY A 14 0.21 7.25 -3.90
C GLY A 14 0.52 7.87 -5.25
N ASN A 15 -0.50 8.26 -6.03
CA ASN A 15 -0.29 8.65 -7.42
C ASN A 15 -0.47 10.17 -7.59
N GLU A 16 0.63 10.91 -7.48
CA GLU A 16 0.68 12.39 -7.57
C GLU A 16 -0.27 13.13 -6.60
N THR A 17 -0.52 12.57 -5.44
CA THR A 17 -1.52 13.07 -4.47
C THR A 17 -1.29 14.52 -4.04
N PHE A 18 -0.04 14.95 -3.97
CA PHE A 18 0.34 16.28 -3.50
C PHE A 18 0.65 17.27 -4.63
N THR A 19 0.24 16.95 -5.86
CA THR A 19 0.38 17.84 -7.02
C THR A 19 -0.92 18.60 -7.32
N ALA A 20 -0.90 19.45 -8.33
CA ALA A 20 -2.10 20.16 -8.77
C ALA A 20 -3.19 19.17 -9.24
N ASP A 21 -4.46 19.48 -8.97
CA ASP A 21 -5.61 18.61 -9.25
C ASP A 21 -5.66 18.07 -10.68
N ALA A 22 -5.27 18.87 -11.65
CA ALA A 22 -5.26 18.44 -13.05
C ALA A 22 -4.20 17.35 -13.32
N ASN A 23 -3.04 17.44 -12.69
CA ASN A 23 -1.97 16.43 -12.84
C ASN A 23 -2.36 15.17 -12.12
N ARG A 24 -2.85 15.29 -10.88
CA ARG A 24 -3.34 14.16 -10.09
C ARG A 24 -4.41 13.38 -10.85
N GLY A 25 -5.45 14.04 -11.33
CA GLY A 25 -6.53 13.38 -12.08
C GLY A 25 -6.04 12.67 -13.33
N ALA A 26 -5.12 13.27 -14.08
CA ALA A 26 -4.54 12.64 -15.27
C ALA A 26 -3.69 11.42 -14.92
N SER A 27 -2.91 11.47 -13.85
CA SER A 27 -2.08 10.36 -13.37
C SER A 27 -2.95 9.21 -12.84
N GLU A 28 -3.99 9.51 -12.07
CA GLU A 28 -4.96 8.53 -11.58
C GLU A 28 -5.71 7.82 -12.71
N ASP A 29 -6.11 8.55 -13.73
CA ASP A 29 -6.78 7.99 -14.92
C ASP A 29 -5.81 7.10 -15.73
N ALA A 30 -4.57 7.52 -15.90
CA ALA A 30 -3.54 6.74 -16.57
C ALA A 30 -3.27 5.43 -15.81
N TYR A 31 -3.17 5.48 -14.46
CA TYR A 31 -3.01 4.30 -13.63
C TYR A 31 -4.17 3.33 -13.78
N ASN A 32 -5.40 3.81 -13.72
CA ASN A 32 -6.60 2.99 -13.89
C ASN A 32 -6.72 2.37 -15.28
N ALA A 33 -6.30 3.09 -16.33
CA ALA A 33 -6.38 2.64 -17.72
C ALA A 33 -5.26 1.66 -18.11
N SER A 34 -4.13 1.65 -17.37
CA SER A 34 -2.98 0.83 -17.70
C SER A 34 -3.26 -0.66 -17.45
N SER A 35 -3.05 -1.47 -18.48
CA SER A 35 -3.13 -2.94 -18.41
C SER A 35 -1.80 -3.63 -18.68
N ASP A 36 -0.80 -2.90 -19.14
CA ASP A 36 0.53 -3.44 -19.42
C ASP A 36 1.41 -3.33 -18.16
N THR A 37 1.49 -4.44 -17.43
CA THR A 37 2.28 -4.53 -16.19
C THR A 37 3.79 -4.31 -16.39
N SER A 38 4.30 -4.51 -17.62
CA SER A 38 5.71 -4.31 -17.91
C SER A 38 6.15 -2.85 -17.86
N THR A 39 5.20 -1.92 -18.01
CA THR A 39 5.45 -0.48 -17.98
C THR A 39 5.26 0.15 -16.60
N TRP A 40 4.68 -0.57 -15.63
CA TRP A 40 4.31 0.01 -14.35
C TRP A 40 5.50 0.52 -13.54
N ALA A 41 6.62 -0.19 -13.59
CA ALA A 41 7.85 0.22 -12.90
C ALA A 41 8.37 1.59 -13.40
N THR A 42 8.27 1.85 -14.69
CA THR A 42 8.74 3.12 -15.26
C THR A 42 7.71 4.24 -15.21
N SER A 43 6.42 3.89 -15.24
CA SER A 43 5.35 4.90 -15.31
C SER A 43 4.85 5.35 -13.94
N PHE A 44 4.81 4.46 -12.95
CA PHE A 44 4.15 4.76 -11.67
C PHE A 44 5.10 4.73 -10.46
N VAL A 45 6.19 3.96 -10.50
CA VAL A 45 7.14 3.92 -9.39
C VAL A 45 7.69 5.31 -9.06
N PRO A 46 8.14 6.13 -10.03
CA PRO A 46 8.66 7.46 -9.69
C PRO A 46 7.65 8.33 -8.94
N VAL A 47 6.41 8.43 -9.45
CA VAL A 47 5.38 9.28 -8.84
C VAL A 47 4.90 8.75 -7.47
N ILE A 48 4.88 7.44 -7.29
CA ILE A 48 4.59 6.83 -5.99
C ILE A 48 5.73 7.11 -5.00
N THR A 49 6.98 7.05 -5.46
CA THR A 49 8.16 7.33 -4.65
C THR A 49 8.13 8.75 -4.09
N ASP A 50 7.86 9.75 -4.93
CA ASP A 50 7.72 11.16 -4.52
C ASP A 50 6.63 11.31 -3.45
N THR A 51 5.50 10.64 -3.65
CA THR A 51 4.38 10.68 -2.71
C THR A 51 4.73 10.01 -1.38
N LEU A 52 5.47 8.89 -1.40
CA LEU A 52 5.90 8.20 -0.19
C LEU A 52 6.82 9.06 0.68
N ALA A 53 7.70 9.84 0.07
CA ALA A 53 8.56 10.77 0.79
C ALA A 53 7.75 11.82 1.56
N VAL A 54 6.66 12.31 0.97
CA VAL A 54 5.75 13.24 1.65
C VAL A 54 4.98 12.53 2.76
N LEU A 55 4.45 11.32 2.51
CA LEU A 55 3.70 10.56 3.50
C LEU A 55 4.55 10.19 4.72
N ASP A 56 5.82 9.85 4.53
CA ASP A 56 6.76 9.57 5.61
C ASP A 56 6.97 10.79 6.53
N SER A 57 6.85 11.98 5.98
CA SER A 57 6.96 13.23 6.76
C SER A 57 5.72 13.55 7.60
N LEU A 58 4.64 12.78 7.51
CA LEU A 58 3.43 13.02 8.28
C LEU A 58 3.51 12.55 9.74
N ASN A 59 4.51 11.76 10.08
CA ASN A 59 4.79 11.42 11.48
C ASN A 59 6.03 12.18 11.99
N ASP A 60 6.25 12.15 13.29
CA ASP A 60 7.38 12.85 13.93
C ASP A 60 8.74 12.15 13.69
N THR A 61 8.74 10.97 13.06
CA THR A 61 9.95 10.17 12.84
C THR A 61 9.96 9.72 11.39
N CYS A 62 10.75 10.37 10.55
CA CYS A 62 10.97 9.95 9.18
C CYS A 62 11.77 8.65 9.09
N GLU A 63 11.82 8.06 7.89
CA GLU A 63 12.60 6.84 7.61
C GLU A 63 12.06 5.57 8.28
N THR A 64 10.78 5.57 8.60
CA THR A 64 10.11 4.45 9.29
C THR A 64 9.20 3.63 8.40
N GLN A 65 9.03 4.01 7.14
CA GLN A 65 8.20 3.26 6.20
C GLN A 65 8.72 1.84 5.97
N LEU A 66 7.79 0.96 5.67
CA LEU A 66 8.11 -0.41 5.31
C LEU A 66 9.07 -0.43 4.12
N LEU A 67 10.13 -1.24 4.20
CA LEU A 67 11.15 -1.38 3.16
C LEU A 67 11.97 -0.11 2.87
N TYR A 68 11.94 0.89 3.76
CA TYR A 68 12.80 2.06 3.65
C TYR A 68 14.27 1.66 3.55
N GLY A 69 15.01 2.34 2.69
CA GLY A 69 16.44 2.06 2.48
C GLY A 69 16.76 0.87 1.58
N LEU A 70 15.75 0.26 0.96
CA LEU A 70 15.94 -0.76 -0.07
C LEU A 70 15.66 -0.20 -1.46
N ASP A 71 16.42 -0.65 -2.45
CA ASP A 71 16.15 -0.36 -3.86
C ASP A 71 14.99 -1.22 -4.42
N ALA A 72 14.64 -0.98 -5.68
CA ALA A 72 13.59 -1.75 -6.37
C ALA A 72 13.87 -3.25 -6.49
N ALA A 73 15.13 -3.68 -6.30
CA ALA A 73 15.55 -5.08 -6.28
C ALA A 73 15.67 -5.63 -4.84
N LEU A 74 15.15 -4.89 -3.84
CA LEU A 74 15.16 -5.24 -2.41
C LEU A 74 16.59 -5.36 -1.84
N GLN A 75 17.55 -4.61 -2.41
CA GLN A 75 18.92 -4.58 -1.90
C GLN A 75 19.15 -3.32 -1.05
N PRO A 76 19.90 -3.42 0.05
CA PRO A 76 20.23 -2.25 0.87
C PRO A 76 20.99 -1.17 0.08
N LEU A 77 20.54 0.05 0.17
CA LEU A 77 21.16 1.22 -0.49
C LEU A 77 22.40 1.76 0.22
N GLY A 78 22.76 1.21 1.37
CA GLY A 78 23.94 1.63 2.13
C GLY A 78 23.87 3.02 2.75
N THR A 79 23.31 3.99 2.07
CA THR A 79 23.09 5.33 2.59
C THR A 79 21.80 5.88 1.97
N CYS A 80 20.83 6.18 2.79
CA CYS A 80 19.67 6.97 2.40
C CYS A 80 19.92 8.42 2.86
N PRO A 81 20.24 9.33 1.96
CA PRO A 81 20.48 10.71 2.34
C PRO A 81 19.14 11.44 2.55
N GLY A 82 18.66 11.49 3.75
CA GLY A 82 17.63 12.44 4.25
C GLY A 82 16.33 12.61 3.44
N ALA A 83 15.41 13.36 3.95
CA ALA A 83 14.18 13.74 3.29
C ALA A 83 14.41 14.31 1.87
N GLY A 84 13.76 13.72 0.87
CA GLY A 84 13.85 14.12 -0.53
C GLY A 84 14.74 13.22 -1.41
N ASN A 85 15.21 12.08 -0.91
CA ASN A 85 15.86 11.11 -1.76
C ASN A 85 14.91 9.95 -2.08
N ASP A 86 14.31 10.04 -3.23
CA ASP A 86 13.31 9.11 -3.75
C ASP A 86 13.81 7.68 -3.82
N ALA A 87 15.11 7.45 -4.00
CA ALA A 87 15.69 6.12 -4.07
C ALA A 87 15.39 5.26 -2.83
N CYS A 88 15.28 5.88 -1.65
CA CYS A 88 15.03 5.15 -0.39
C CYS A 88 13.65 4.56 -0.27
N TYR A 89 12.72 5.00 -1.08
CA TYR A 89 11.33 4.50 -1.14
C TYR A 89 11.10 3.55 -2.32
N GLY A 90 12.12 3.29 -3.12
CA GLY A 90 12.01 2.54 -4.37
C GLY A 90 11.43 1.13 -4.21
N ALA A 91 11.81 0.42 -3.16
CA ALA A 91 11.30 -0.92 -2.88
C ALA A 91 9.78 -0.90 -2.60
N LEU A 92 9.33 -0.05 -1.69
CA LEU A 92 7.91 0.08 -1.36
C LEU A 92 7.11 0.58 -2.56
N ALA A 93 7.59 1.60 -3.26
CA ALA A 93 6.94 2.13 -4.47
C ALA A 93 6.76 1.04 -5.55
N THR A 94 7.77 0.19 -5.74
CA THR A 94 7.71 -0.93 -6.70
C THR A 94 6.63 -1.95 -6.31
N LEU A 95 6.54 -2.30 -5.03
CA LEU A 95 5.48 -3.18 -4.55
C LEU A 95 4.09 -2.57 -4.70
N LEU A 96 3.95 -1.28 -4.41
CA LEU A 96 2.68 -0.58 -4.49
C LEU A 96 2.22 -0.34 -5.93
N ALA A 97 3.13 -0.05 -6.85
CA ALA A 97 2.81 0.09 -8.27
C ALA A 97 2.24 -1.20 -8.87
N ASN A 98 2.65 -2.33 -8.32
CA ASN A 98 2.12 -3.64 -8.69
C ASN A 98 0.80 -3.91 -7.94
N ASP A 99 -0.31 -3.46 -8.48
CA ASP A 99 -1.65 -3.50 -7.86
C ASP A 99 -2.24 -4.92 -7.68
N TRP A 100 -1.44 -5.87 -7.25
CA TRP A 100 -1.84 -7.25 -7.00
C TRP A 100 -2.10 -7.49 -5.51
N LEU A 101 -3.18 -8.18 -5.21
CA LEU A 101 -3.45 -8.69 -3.89
C LEU A 101 -2.91 -10.13 -3.80
N ILE A 102 -1.83 -10.31 -3.07
CA ILE A 102 -1.16 -11.60 -2.96
C ILE A 102 -1.67 -12.34 -1.72
N ILE A 103 -1.94 -13.64 -1.88
CA ILE A 103 -2.40 -14.53 -0.81
C ILE A 103 -1.50 -15.77 -0.77
N LYS A 104 -0.94 -16.07 0.40
CA LYS A 104 -0.19 -17.28 0.68
C LYS A 104 -1.15 -18.35 1.20
N GLY A 105 -1.44 -19.34 0.37
CA GLY A 105 -2.47 -20.36 0.67
C GLY A 105 -2.09 -21.37 1.75
N ASP A 106 -0.79 -21.58 2.00
CA ASP A 106 -0.22 -22.47 3.01
C ASP A 106 0.18 -21.76 4.32
N ALA A 107 -0.14 -20.48 4.46
CA ALA A 107 0.15 -19.73 5.66
C ALA A 107 -0.50 -20.33 6.91
N VAL A 108 0.22 -20.34 8.01
CA VAL A 108 -0.28 -20.80 9.32
C VAL A 108 -1.22 -19.76 9.92
N ASP A 109 -0.84 -18.50 9.87
CA ASP A 109 -1.69 -17.39 10.30
C ASP A 109 -2.58 -16.92 9.14
N ARG A 110 -3.85 -17.25 9.23
CA ARG A 110 -4.85 -16.92 8.19
C ARG A 110 -5.67 -15.69 8.51
N GLY A 111 -5.17 -14.85 9.39
CA GLY A 111 -5.65 -13.49 9.52
C GLY A 111 -7.01 -13.31 10.14
N LEU A 112 -7.30 -14.07 11.16
CA LEU A 112 -8.37 -13.71 12.07
C LEU A 112 -7.84 -12.58 12.97
N ALA A 113 -8.64 -11.55 13.17
CA ALA A 113 -8.34 -10.44 14.08
C ALA A 113 -7.16 -9.52 13.69
N GLY A 114 -7.02 -9.19 12.42
CA GLY A 114 -6.12 -8.12 11.99
C GLY A 114 -4.68 -8.53 11.72
N SER A 115 -4.36 -9.81 11.81
CA SER A 115 -3.03 -10.33 11.48
C SER A 115 -2.76 -10.44 9.97
N THR A 116 -3.78 -10.26 9.13
CA THR A 116 -3.64 -10.35 7.68
C THR A 116 -3.37 -8.97 7.10
N GLU A 117 -2.12 -8.60 6.98
CA GLU A 117 -1.74 -7.39 6.28
C GLU A 117 -1.64 -7.65 4.78
N TYR A 118 -2.21 -6.80 3.95
CA TYR A 118 -2.23 -7.00 2.51
C TYR A 118 -0.85 -6.88 1.83
N LEU A 119 0.17 -6.45 2.56
CA LEU A 119 1.58 -6.46 2.13
C LEU A 119 2.43 -7.51 2.88
N ALA A 120 1.81 -8.36 3.72
CA ALA A 120 2.57 -9.25 4.60
C ALA A 120 3.41 -10.28 3.83
N VAL A 121 2.89 -10.81 2.74
CA VAL A 121 3.59 -11.81 1.93
C VAL A 121 4.82 -11.20 1.26
N GLU A 122 4.68 -10.00 0.68
CA GLU A 122 5.76 -9.30 0.01
C GLU A 122 6.81 -8.82 1.00
N ALA A 123 6.38 -8.28 2.13
CA ALA A 123 7.28 -7.84 3.19
C ALA A 123 8.09 -9.01 3.80
N ASN A 124 7.48 -10.18 3.95
CA ASN A 124 8.18 -11.39 4.34
C ASN A 124 9.18 -11.86 3.27
N ALA A 125 8.77 -11.87 2.00
CA ALA A 125 9.66 -12.24 0.90
C ALA A 125 10.86 -11.30 0.76
N ALA A 126 10.68 -10.02 1.11
CA ALA A 126 11.74 -9.03 1.16
C ALA A 126 12.63 -9.13 2.42
N GLY A 127 12.28 -10.00 3.37
CA GLY A 127 12.98 -10.11 4.66
C GLY A 127 12.73 -8.95 5.62
N ALA A 128 11.81 -8.03 5.30
CA ALA A 128 11.46 -6.90 6.15
C ALA A 128 10.63 -7.31 7.37
N LEU A 129 9.79 -8.32 7.21
CA LEU A 129 8.98 -8.89 8.28
C LEU A 129 9.17 -10.41 8.35
N ALA A 130 9.54 -10.92 9.52
CA ALA A 130 9.53 -12.36 9.79
C ALA A 130 8.12 -12.76 10.24
N ASN A 131 7.27 -13.20 9.32
CA ASN A 131 5.91 -13.62 9.62
C ASN A 131 5.48 -14.80 8.73
N ASP A 132 4.39 -15.44 9.10
CA ASP A 132 3.74 -16.48 8.27
C ASP A 132 2.25 -16.14 8.04
N GLN A 133 1.99 -14.88 7.76
CA GLN A 133 0.66 -14.38 7.48
C GLN A 133 0.22 -14.69 6.06
N ALA A 134 -1.08 -14.86 5.90
CA ALA A 134 -1.67 -15.20 4.61
C ALA A 134 -1.66 -14.05 3.59
N GLY A 135 -1.49 -12.81 4.03
CA GLY A 135 -1.73 -11.67 3.16
C GLY A 135 -3.21 -11.51 2.80
N GLY A 136 -3.50 -10.79 1.73
CA GLY A 136 -4.87 -10.53 1.32
C GLY A 136 -5.60 -9.54 2.23
N ARG A 137 -6.91 -9.48 2.10
CA ARG A 137 -7.78 -8.64 2.94
C ARG A 137 -9.15 -9.26 3.13
N THR A 138 -9.75 -9.03 4.28
CA THR A 138 -11.13 -9.42 4.55
C THR A 138 -12.10 -8.27 4.26
N PRO A 139 -13.39 -8.55 4.02
CA PRO A 139 -14.39 -7.50 3.85
C PRO A 139 -14.54 -6.54 5.06
N ALA A 140 -14.20 -7.02 6.26
CA ALA A 140 -14.28 -6.23 7.49
C ALA A 140 -13.00 -5.45 7.81
N MET A 141 -11.95 -5.61 7.00
CA MET A 141 -10.68 -4.91 7.24
C MET A 141 -10.84 -3.43 6.94
N ASP A 142 -10.43 -2.59 7.88
CA ASP A 142 -10.22 -1.17 7.64
C ASP A 142 -8.93 -0.98 6.83
N VAL A 143 -9.09 -0.95 5.51
CA VAL A 143 -7.97 -0.89 4.59
C VAL A 143 -7.36 0.49 4.47
N ILE A 144 -8.10 1.54 4.80
CA ILE A 144 -7.61 2.91 4.75
C ILE A 144 -6.70 3.17 5.95
N LEU A 145 -7.15 2.85 7.17
CA LEU A 145 -6.30 2.90 8.36
C LEU A 145 -4.98 2.14 8.15
N ARG A 146 -5.05 0.92 7.62
CA ARG A 146 -3.87 0.09 7.39
C ARG A 146 -2.96 0.67 6.30
N SER A 147 -3.54 1.08 5.18
CA SER A 147 -2.76 1.66 4.08
C SER A 147 -2.04 2.93 4.53
N TYR A 148 -2.75 3.86 5.13
CA TYR A 148 -2.16 5.14 5.52
C TYR A 148 -1.15 4.99 6.66
N SER A 149 -1.44 4.17 7.67
CA SER A 149 -0.49 3.92 8.75
C SER A 149 0.79 3.27 8.25
N VAL A 150 0.70 2.27 7.38
CA VAL A 150 1.89 1.61 6.81
C VAL A 150 2.66 2.53 5.88
N LEU A 151 1.96 3.33 5.06
CA LEU A 151 2.60 4.29 4.16
C LEU A 151 3.28 5.44 4.92
N ALA A 152 2.73 5.86 6.06
CA ALA A 152 3.30 6.96 6.85
C ALA A 152 4.38 6.50 7.83
N ALA A 153 4.28 5.29 8.41
CA ALA A 153 5.12 4.91 9.54
C ALA A 153 5.60 3.44 9.55
N GLY A 154 5.31 2.67 8.52
CA GLY A 154 5.68 1.25 8.45
C GLY A 154 4.94 0.33 9.45
N ALA A 155 4.03 0.89 10.26
CA ALA A 155 3.26 0.17 11.28
C ALA A 155 1.90 0.83 11.48
N LEU A 156 0.97 0.14 12.17
CA LEU A 156 -0.32 0.74 12.52
C LEU A 156 -0.13 1.83 13.57
N THR A 157 -0.35 3.08 13.20
CA THR A 157 -0.09 4.26 14.02
C THR A 157 -1.31 5.14 14.27
N GLY A 158 -2.47 4.80 13.69
CA GLY A 158 -3.67 5.61 13.78
C GLY A 158 -3.77 6.74 12.75
N VAL A 159 -2.91 6.76 11.74
CA VAL A 159 -3.08 7.63 10.56
C VAL A 159 -4.18 7.00 9.71
N ASP A 160 -5.37 7.57 9.76
CA ASP A 160 -6.57 7.03 9.10
C ASP A 160 -7.52 8.14 8.59
N ASP A 161 -8.64 7.75 8.03
CA ASP A 161 -9.70 8.65 7.57
C ASP A 161 -10.80 8.90 8.63
N THR A 162 -10.60 8.40 9.85
CA THR A 162 -11.53 8.47 10.99
C THR A 162 -12.86 7.71 10.77
N ILE A 163 -12.97 6.90 9.73
CA ILE A 163 -14.15 6.08 9.45
C ILE A 163 -13.92 4.67 9.98
N THR A 164 -14.50 4.35 11.13
CA THR A 164 -14.24 3.08 11.82
C THR A 164 -15.16 1.93 11.41
N ALA A 165 -16.22 2.20 10.66
CA ALA A 165 -17.17 1.17 10.23
C ALA A 165 -17.86 1.56 8.92
N GLY A 166 -18.13 0.57 8.08
CA GLY A 166 -18.98 0.74 6.91
C GLY A 166 -20.45 1.00 7.31
N PRO A 167 -21.26 1.57 6.40
CA PRO A 167 -22.66 1.90 6.66
C PRO A 167 -23.54 0.67 6.93
N SER A 168 -23.11 -0.51 6.50
CA SER A 168 -23.82 -1.77 6.67
C SER A 168 -22.94 -2.84 7.29
N ALA A 169 -23.47 -3.57 8.27
CA ALA A 169 -22.77 -4.65 8.93
C ALA A 169 -22.46 -5.80 7.95
N GLN A 170 -21.22 -6.24 7.94
CA GLN A 170 -20.81 -7.42 7.19
C GLN A 170 -21.50 -8.68 7.75
N VAL A 171 -21.84 -9.62 6.87
CA VAL A 171 -22.36 -10.92 7.30
C VAL A 171 -21.22 -11.93 7.47
N THR A 172 -21.40 -12.90 8.36
CA THR A 172 -20.39 -13.93 8.68
C THR A 172 -20.50 -15.18 7.82
N THR A 173 -21.50 -15.22 6.92
CA THR A 173 -21.72 -16.33 5.98
C THR A 173 -21.50 -15.87 4.55
N PHE A 174 -21.09 -16.81 3.68
CA PHE A 174 -20.93 -16.52 2.26
C PHE A 174 -22.24 -15.90 1.69
N PRO A 175 -22.19 -14.84 0.88
CA PRO A 175 -21.02 -14.22 0.24
C PRO A 175 -20.27 -13.16 1.06
N PHE A 176 -20.50 -13.05 2.36
CA PHE A 176 -19.83 -12.12 3.29
C PHE A 176 -20.07 -10.62 3.01
N LEU A 177 -20.99 -10.31 2.13
CA LEU A 177 -21.33 -8.94 1.76
C LEU A 177 -22.56 -8.48 2.53
N ALA A 178 -22.57 -7.21 2.93
CA ALA A 178 -23.77 -6.58 3.44
C ALA A 178 -24.85 -6.46 2.35
N ALA A 179 -26.10 -6.27 2.78
CA ALA A 179 -27.16 -5.92 1.85
C ALA A 179 -26.84 -4.58 1.15
N PRO A 180 -27.23 -4.40 -0.11
CA PRO A 180 -27.11 -3.10 -0.78
C PRO A 180 -27.83 -2.00 0.00
N ASN A 181 -27.25 -0.81 0.03
CA ASN A 181 -27.86 0.40 0.59
C ASN A 181 -28.86 1.00 -0.39
#